data_ebeea461e1c79747f88f9eaf65510107
#
_entry.id   ebeea461e1c79747f88f9eaf65510107
#
_cell.length_a   1.000
_cell.length_b   1.000
_cell.length_c   1.000
_cell.angle_alpha   90.00
_cell.angle_beta   90.00
_cell.angle_gamma   90.00
#
_symmetry.space_group_name_H-M   'P 1'
#
loop_
_entity.id
_entity.type
_entity.pdbx_description
1 polymer ?
#
loop_
_entity_poly.entity_id
_entity_poly.type
_entity_poly.pdbx_seq_one_letter_code
_entity_poly.pdbx_strand_id
1 'polypeptide(L)'
;MKFRRYEYGDEKGLDPVESTLTSYPEYQKNWDRLVFPDWTWTGISEGRIVGVGGIIPNGGRAFAWMMIDKGLEHREVIRALRMSIRLADSFGFALWTYVRDGFEAGHRFAKRFGLKRVELNEESQCWLYEA
;
A
#
# COMPACT_ATOMS: atom_id res chain seq x y z
N MET A 1 4.19 -14.07 -8.93
CA MET A 1 4.48 -12.63 -8.78
C MET A 1 5.90 -12.45 -8.31
N LYS A 2 6.59 -11.51 -8.90
CA LYS A 2 7.95 -11.13 -8.50
C LYS A 2 7.94 -9.69 -7.99
N PHE A 3 8.89 -9.37 -7.09
CA PHE A 3 9.06 -8.03 -6.56
C PHE A 3 10.46 -7.53 -6.87
N ARG A 4 10.55 -6.28 -7.28
CA ARG A 4 11.82 -5.57 -7.45
C ARG A 4 11.73 -4.17 -6.87
N ARG A 5 12.85 -3.50 -6.73
CA ARG A 5 12.86 -2.09 -6.34
C ARG A 5 12.11 -1.26 -7.37
N TYR A 6 11.41 -0.24 -6.89
CA TYR A 6 10.70 0.71 -7.74
C TYR A 6 11.67 1.44 -8.67
N GLU A 7 11.27 1.55 -9.93
CA GLU A 7 11.91 2.41 -10.91
C GLU A 7 10.96 3.54 -11.28
N TYR A 8 11.49 4.74 -11.41
CA TYR A 8 10.68 5.93 -11.68
C TYR A 8 9.80 5.72 -12.91
N GLY A 9 8.51 5.94 -12.76
CA GLY A 9 7.52 5.75 -13.81
C GLY A 9 6.78 4.41 -13.79
N ASP A 10 7.14 3.48 -12.90
CA ASP A 10 6.47 2.17 -12.80
C ASP A 10 4.96 2.30 -12.59
N GLU A 11 4.51 3.30 -11.82
CA GLU A 11 3.10 3.54 -11.55
C GLU A 11 2.29 3.85 -12.81
N LYS A 12 2.93 4.31 -13.85
CA LYS A 12 2.28 4.65 -15.13
C LYS A 12 1.79 3.41 -15.89
N GLY A 13 2.32 2.23 -15.56
CA GLY A 13 1.89 0.97 -16.14
C GLY A 13 0.65 0.37 -15.49
N LEU A 14 0.12 1.00 -14.44
CA LEU A 14 -1.02 0.49 -13.69
C LEU A 14 -2.34 1.08 -14.19
N ASP A 15 -3.40 0.26 -14.12
CA ASP A 15 -4.79 0.71 -14.09
C ASP A 15 -5.30 0.46 -12.66
N PRO A 16 -5.12 1.42 -11.74
CA PRO A 16 -5.27 1.16 -10.32
C PRO A 16 -6.73 1.05 -9.88
N VAL A 17 -6.96 0.27 -8.83
CA VAL A 17 -8.23 0.25 -8.12
C VAL A 17 -8.48 1.64 -7.54
N GLU A 18 -9.62 2.24 -7.85
CA GLU A 18 -9.96 3.62 -7.47
C GLU A 18 -9.89 3.85 -5.96
N SER A 19 -10.32 2.89 -5.16
CA SER A 19 -10.28 3.00 -3.70
C SER A 19 -8.88 3.12 -3.14
N THR A 20 -7.87 2.58 -3.82
CA THR A 20 -6.47 2.78 -3.42
C THR A 20 -6.01 4.20 -3.71
N LEU A 21 -6.40 4.77 -4.85
CA LEU A 21 -6.08 6.14 -5.21
C LEU A 21 -6.68 7.17 -4.24
N THR A 22 -7.90 6.91 -3.78
CA THR A 22 -8.64 7.83 -2.91
C THR A 22 -8.28 7.68 -1.43
N SER A 23 -7.60 6.59 -1.06
CA SER A 23 -7.11 6.39 0.31
C SER A 23 -5.90 7.27 0.64
N TYR A 24 -5.17 7.71 -0.36
CA TYR A 24 -3.91 8.45 -0.17
C TYR A 24 -3.93 9.71 -1.05
N PRO A 25 -4.17 10.89 -0.48
CA PRO A 25 -4.22 12.14 -1.25
C PRO A 25 -2.97 12.41 -2.08
N GLU A 26 -1.81 11.93 -1.64
CA GLU A 26 -0.53 12.07 -2.33
C GLU A 26 -0.51 11.42 -3.70
N TYR A 27 -1.31 10.38 -3.95
CA TYR A 27 -1.41 9.76 -5.26
C TYR A 27 -1.85 10.75 -6.36
N GLN A 28 -2.71 11.69 -5.97
CA GLN A 28 -3.28 12.65 -6.90
C GLN A 28 -2.56 13.99 -6.90
N LYS A 29 -1.96 14.35 -5.77
CA LYS A 29 -1.38 15.68 -5.55
C LYS A 29 0.13 15.71 -5.57
N ASN A 30 0.78 14.71 -4.98
CA ASN A 30 2.23 14.71 -4.81
C ASN A 30 2.79 13.29 -4.66
N TRP A 31 2.94 12.61 -5.78
CA TRP A 31 3.50 11.28 -5.85
C TRP A 31 4.88 11.16 -5.20
N ASP A 32 5.72 12.19 -5.36
CA ASP A 32 7.08 12.18 -4.85
C ASP A 32 7.18 12.07 -3.33
N ARG A 33 6.12 12.42 -2.61
CA ARG A 33 6.07 12.25 -1.16
C ARG A 33 5.90 10.80 -0.72
N LEU A 34 5.38 9.95 -1.59
CA LEU A 34 5.19 8.53 -1.29
C LEU A 34 6.40 7.70 -1.68
N VAL A 35 7.13 8.10 -2.70
CA VAL A 35 8.19 7.30 -3.27
C VAL A 35 9.53 7.60 -2.61
N PHE A 36 9.98 6.65 -1.79
CA PHE A 36 11.32 6.63 -1.24
C PHE A 36 12.05 5.45 -1.87
N PRO A 37 13.09 5.68 -2.70
CA PRO A 37 13.68 4.62 -3.53
C PRO A 37 14.07 3.35 -2.77
N ASP A 38 14.59 3.49 -1.56
CA ASP A 38 15.01 2.33 -0.74
C ASP A 38 13.84 1.63 -0.04
N TRP A 39 12.63 2.20 -0.10
CA TRP A 39 11.46 1.74 0.65
C TRP A 39 10.24 1.52 -0.23
N THR A 40 10.43 1.50 -1.55
CA THR A 40 9.36 1.35 -2.53
C THR A 40 9.67 0.19 -3.46
N TRP A 41 8.66 -0.67 -3.69
CA TRP A 41 8.78 -1.87 -4.50
C TRP A 41 7.69 -1.94 -5.55
N THR A 42 8.01 -2.63 -6.62
CA THR A 42 7.12 -2.89 -7.74
C THR A 42 6.85 -4.38 -7.84
N GLY A 43 5.58 -4.74 -7.91
CA GLY A 43 5.13 -6.12 -8.14
C GLY A 43 4.90 -6.38 -9.62
N ILE A 44 5.41 -7.50 -10.10
CA ILE A 44 5.32 -7.91 -11.50
C ILE A 44 4.71 -9.31 -11.58
N SER A 45 3.70 -9.48 -12.42
CA SER A 45 3.08 -10.76 -12.71
C SER A 45 2.99 -10.92 -14.23
N GLU A 46 3.49 -12.04 -14.74
CA GLU A 46 3.47 -12.36 -16.18
C GLU A 46 4.08 -11.25 -17.05
N GLY A 47 5.18 -10.66 -16.59
CA GLY A 47 5.89 -9.59 -17.31
C GLY A 47 5.22 -8.22 -17.24
N ARG A 48 4.13 -8.09 -16.50
CA ARG A 48 3.36 -6.85 -16.39
C ARG A 48 3.44 -6.30 -14.95
N ILE A 49 3.55 -4.99 -14.81
CA ILE A 49 3.48 -4.32 -13.51
C ILE A 49 2.03 -4.39 -13.02
N VAL A 50 1.84 -4.93 -11.82
CA VAL A 50 0.51 -5.12 -11.21
C VAL A 50 0.34 -4.41 -9.87
N GLY A 51 1.39 -3.84 -9.35
CA GLY A 51 1.31 -3.06 -8.12
C GLY A 51 2.58 -2.29 -7.84
N VAL A 52 2.43 -1.21 -7.11
CA VAL A 52 3.53 -0.42 -6.56
C VAL A 52 3.16 -0.09 -5.13
N GLY A 53 4.10 -0.23 -4.22
CA GLY A 53 3.85 0.09 -2.83
C GLY A 53 5.13 0.25 -2.05
N GLY A 54 4.99 0.76 -0.85
CA GLY A 54 6.14 0.97 -0.01
C GLY A 54 5.79 1.39 1.39
N ILE A 55 6.82 1.78 2.11
CA ILE A 55 6.69 2.33 3.44
C ILE A 55 7.44 3.66 3.53
N ILE A 56 6.96 4.52 4.40
CA ILE A 56 7.60 5.80 4.71
C ILE A 56 7.98 5.75 6.19
N PRO A 57 9.26 5.49 6.51
CA PRO A 57 9.67 5.38 7.90
C PRO A 57 9.74 6.75 8.58
N ASN A 58 9.33 6.78 9.84
CA ASN A 58 9.43 7.94 10.70
C ASN A 58 9.58 7.48 12.16
N GLY A 59 10.78 7.53 12.67
CA GLY A 59 11.08 6.95 13.98
C GLY A 59 10.95 5.44 13.97
N GLY A 60 10.33 4.87 14.99
CA GLY A 60 10.06 3.42 15.06
C GLY A 60 8.81 2.97 14.32
N ARG A 61 8.14 3.87 13.60
CA ARG A 61 6.89 3.61 12.87
C ARG A 61 7.10 3.81 11.38
N ALA A 62 6.24 3.20 10.57
CA ALA A 62 6.25 3.41 9.13
C ALA A 62 4.83 3.44 8.57
N PHE A 63 4.57 4.42 7.72
CA PHE A 63 3.34 4.51 6.96
C PHE A 63 3.41 3.55 5.77
N ALA A 64 2.48 2.62 5.68
CA ALA A 64 2.40 1.67 4.59
C ALA A 64 1.36 2.13 3.56
N TRP A 65 1.71 2.04 2.29
CA TRP A 65 0.84 2.40 1.20
C TRP A 65 1.00 1.44 0.03
N MET A 66 -0.04 1.34 -0.79
CA MET A 66 0.05 0.56 -2.02
C MET A 66 -0.96 1.02 -3.05
N MET A 67 -0.60 0.81 -4.32
CA MET A 67 -1.46 1.00 -5.48
C MET A 67 -1.51 -0.34 -6.23
N ILE A 68 -2.71 -0.85 -6.44
CA ILE A 68 -2.94 -2.19 -7.00
C ILE A 68 -3.69 -2.06 -8.32
N ASP A 69 -3.25 -2.83 -9.31
CA ASP A 69 -3.93 -2.92 -10.60
C ASP A 69 -5.27 -3.65 -10.47
N LYS A 70 -6.28 -3.18 -11.20
CA LYS A 70 -7.62 -3.78 -11.19
C LYS A 70 -7.65 -5.23 -11.64
N GLY A 71 -6.73 -5.62 -12.52
CA GLY A 71 -6.64 -6.96 -13.07
C GLY A 71 -5.94 -7.98 -12.17
N LEU A 72 -5.45 -7.56 -10.98
CA LEU A 72 -4.74 -8.46 -10.09
C LEU A 72 -5.69 -9.40 -9.37
N GLU A 73 -5.42 -10.71 -9.42
CA GLU A 73 -6.22 -11.72 -8.73
C GLU A 73 -6.11 -11.57 -7.22
N HIS A 74 -7.18 -11.91 -6.51
CA HIS A 74 -7.26 -11.79 -5.05
C HIS A 74 -6.10 -12.48 -4.32
N ARG A 75 -5.75 -13.70 -4.70
CA ARG A 75 -4.63 -14.46 -4.09
C ARG A 75 -3.28 -13.76 -4.26
N GLU A 76 -3.09 -13.07 -5.38
CA GLU A 76 -1.85 -12.33 -5.65
C GLU A 76 -1.80 -11.03 -4.85
N VAL A 77 -2.95 -10.38 -4.65
CA VAL A 77 -3.06 -9.23 -3.73
C VAL A 77 -2.64 -9.65 -2.32
N ILE A 78 -3.11 -10.79 -1.85
CA ILE A 78 -2.72 -11.32 -0.54
C ILE A 78 -1.21 -11.57 -0.46
N ARG A 79 -0.62 -12.15 -1.50
CA ARG A 79 0.84 -12.36 -1.56
C ARG A 79 1.61 -11.05 -1.49
N ALA A 80 1.18 -10.05 -2.25
CA ALA A 80 1.79 -8.73 -2.25
C ALA A 80 1.75 -8.10 -0.86
N LEU A 81 0.61 -8.17 -0.20
CA LEU A 81 0.42 -7.64 1.14
C LEU A 81 1.29 -8.36 2.17
N ARG A 82 1.34 -9.69 2.12
CA ARG A 82 2.21 -10.47 3.01
C ARG A 82 3.68 -10.12 2.81
N MET A 83 4.11 -9.98 1.58
CA MET A 83 5.47 -9.58 1.27
C MET A 83 5.78 -8.19 1.84
N SER A 84 4.87 -7.23 1.65
CA SER A 84 5.03 -5.87 2.16
C SER A 84 5.17 -5.84 3.69
N ILE A 85 4.39 -6.64 4.38
CA ILE A 85 4.45 -6.74 5.84
C ILE A 85 5.74 -7.41 6.30
N ARG A 86 6.17 -8.49 5.65
CA ARG A 86 7.45 -9.12 5.96
C ARG A 86 8.62 -8.17 5.78
N LEU A 87 8.59 -7.37 4.71
CA LEU A 87 9.61 -6.35 4.48
C LEU A 87 9.60 -5.31 5.61
N ALA A 88 8.44 -4.81 5.98
CA ALA A 88 8.32 -3.85 7.07
C ALA A 88 8.78 -4.44 8.40
N ASP A 89 8.39 -5.67 8.70
CA ASP A 89 8.81 -6.37 9.92
C ASP A 89 10.33 -6.57 9.95
N SER A 90 10.94 -6.87 8.81
CA SER A 90 12.40 -7.03 8.72
C SER A 90 13.16 -5.75 9.08
N PHE A 91 12.53 -4.59 8.95
CA PHE A 91 13.10 -3.31 9.34
C PHE A 91 12.74 -2.88 10.76
N GLY A 92 11.88 -3.64 11.45
CA GLY A 92 11.51 -3.39 12.83
C GLY A 92 10.54 -2.23 13.04
N PHE A 93 9.80 -1.82 12.01
CA PHE A 93 8.84 -0.73 12.13
C PHE A 93 7.46 -1.21 12.59
N ALA A 94 6.80 -0.42 13.45
CA ALA A 94 5.38 -0.53 13.70
C ALA A 94 4.61 0.13 12.57
N LEU A 95 3.77 -0.64 11.86
CA LEU A 95 3.06 -0.16 10.68
C LEU A 95 1.79 0.61 11.03
N TRP A 96 1.47 1.60 10.22
CA TRP A 96 0.17 2.25 10.18
C TRP A 96 -0.22 2.59 8.75
N THR A 97 -1.52 2.71 8.48
CA THR A 97 -2.04 3.02 7.16
C THR A 97 -3.44 3.62 7.23
N TYR A 98 -3.92 4.14 6.12
CA TYR A 98 -5.30 4.55 5.94
C TYR A 98 -6.03 3.62 4.98
N VAL A 99 -7.30 3.35 5.26
CA VAL A 99 -8.19 2.61 4.37
C VAL A 99 -9.47 3.42 4.19
N ARG A 100 -9.83 3.68 2.94
CA ARG A 100 -11.03 4.44 2.62
C ARG A 100 -12.28 3.77 3.20
N ASP A 101 -13.17 4.57 3.78
CA ASP A 101 -14.48 4.11 4.24
C ASP A 101 -15.25 3.48 3.07
N GLY A 102 -15.80 2.29 3.30
CA GLY A 102 -16.47 1.51 2.25
C GLY A 102 -15.58 0.60 1.42
N PHE A 103 -14.25 0.72 1.53
CA PHE A 103 -13.34 -0.22 0.86
C PHE A 103 -13.16 -1.48 1.70
N GLU A 104 -14.15 -2.38 1.62
CA GLU A 104 -14.22 -3.57 2.48
C GLU A 104 -13.00 -4.51 2.34
N ALA A 105 -12.50 -4.69 1.13
CA ALA A 105 -11.31 -5.50 0.90
C ALA A 105 -10.10 -4.96 1.67
N GLY A 106 -9.89 -3.65 1.64
CA GLY A 106 -8.81 -2.99 2.37
C GLY A 106 -8.93 -3.15 3.88
N HIS A 107 -10.16 -3.03 4.41
CA HIS A 107 -10.42 -3.25 5.85
C HIS A 107 -10.14 -4.69 6.26
N ARG A 108 -10.57 -5.66 5.48
CA ARG A 108 -10.28 -7.08 5.76
C ARG A 108 -8.77 -7.35 5.75
N PHE A 109 -8.05 -6.77 4.81
CA PHE A 109 -6.60 -6.93 4.73
C PHE A 109 -5.90 -6.32 5.95
N ALA A 110 -6.24 -5.09 6.31
CA ALA A 110 -5.65 -4.44 7.47
C ALA A 110 -5.83 -5.27 8.74
N LYS A 111 -7.04 -5.77 8.98
CA LYS A 111 -7.36 -6.62 10.13
C LYS A 111 -6.61 -7.95 10.09
N ARG A 112 -6.55 -8.59 8.93
CA ARG A 112 -5.86 -9.87 8.75
C ARG A 112 -4.37 -9.79 9.07
N PHE A 113 -3.77 -8.64 8.85
CA PHE A 113 -2.37 -8.39 9.16
C PHE A 113 -2.13 -7.85 10.57
N GLY A 114 -3.14 -7.91 11.42
CA GLY A 114 -3.02 -7.54 12.81
C GLY A 114 -3.10 -6.06 13.10
N LEU A 115 -3.43 -5.24 12.10
CA LEU A 115 -3.66 -3.82 12.33
C LEU A 115 -5.05 -3.60 12.94
N LYS A 116 -5.13 -2.61 13.84
CA LYS A 116 -6.37 -2.27 14.54
C LYS A 116 -6.92 -0.96 14.01
N ARG A 117 -8.22 -0.93 13.77
CA ARG A 117 -8.92 0.30 13.38
C ARG A 117 -9.02 1.25 14.56
N VAL A 118 -8.56 2.48 14.38
CA VAL A 118 -8.46 3.47 15.43
C VAL A 118 -9.56 4.54 15.32
N GLU A 119 -9.56 5.30 14.23
CA GLU A 119 -10.49 6.39 14.05
C GLU A 119 -10.77 6.70 12.58
N LEU A 120 -11.90 7.33 12.30
CA LEU A 120 -12.24 7.84 10.98
C LEU A 120 -11.77 9.29 10.85
N ASN A 121 -10.99 9.58 9.83
CA ASN A 121 -10.72 10.94 9.42
C ASN A 121 -11.92 11.42 8.57
N GLU A 122 -12.73 12.30 9.11
CA GLU A 122 -13.95 12.76 8.44
C GLU A 122 -13.68 13.60 7.19
N GLU A 123 -12.57 14.29 7.16
CA GLU A 123 -12.18 15.09 5.98
C GLU A 123 -11.83 14.22 4.78
N SER A 124 -11.02 13.19 4.99
CA SER A 124 -10.59 12.27 3.91
C SER A 124 -11.53 11.08 3.71
N GLN A 125 -12.42 10.80 4.69
CA GLN A 125 -13.26 9.61 4.73
C GLN A 125 -12.43 8.31 4.73
N CYS A 126 -11.29 8.33 5.40
CA CYS A 126 -10.40 7.18 5.55
C CYS A 126 -10.23 6.80 7.01
N TRP A 127 -10.24 5.49 7.27
CA TRP A 127 -9.98 4.93 8.59
C TRP A 127 -8.48 4.76 8.82
N LEU A 128 -8.03 5.20 9.99
CA LEU A 128 -6.66 4.93 10.45
C LEU A 128 -6.58 3.52 11.03
N TYR A 129 -5.57 2.78 10.60
CA TYR A 129 -5.20 1.47 11.13
C TYR A 129 -3.78 1.51 11.67
N GLU A 130 -3.57 0.92 12.83
CA GLU A 130 -2.27 0.86 13.51
C GLU A 130 -1.97 -0.57 14.00
N ALA A 131 -0.69 -0.87 14.08
CA ALA A 131 -0.21 -2.12 14.65
C ALA A 131 -0.60 -2.26 16.15
#